data_4926b8ec705b5d6ba231b432cf55c30c
#
_entry.id   4926b8ec705b5d6ba231b432cf55c30c
#
_cell.length_a   1.000
_cell.length_b   1.000
_cell.length_c   1.000
_cell.angle_alpha   90.00
_cell.angle_beta   90.00
_cell.angle_gamma   90.00
#
_symmetry.space_group_name_H-M   'P 1'
#
loop_
_entity.id
_entity.type
_entity.pdbx_description
1 polymer ?
#
loop_
_entity_poly.entity_id
_entity_poly.type
_entity_poly.pdbx_seq_one_letter_code
_entity_poly.pdbx_strand_id
1 'polypeptide(L)'
;DDQTLIEAIKDGAFLVDVRSAGEFASGSVPGAVNIPLDQIEAKLDKFKGKKSIIVFCLSGGRSSQAHVILERNGFDNVLNGGTWNHVASLKKGI
;
A
#
# COMPACT_ATOMS: atom_id res chain seq x y z
N ASP A 1 -13.81 1.17 0.37
CA ASP A 1 -14.31 1.07 -1.01
C ASP A 1 -13.47 1.94 -1.95
N ASP A 2 -13.80 1.94 -3.22
CA ASP A 2 -13.02 2.68 -4.22
C ASP A 2 -13.03 4.19 -3.99
N GLN A 3 -14.14 4.74 -3.53
CA GLN A 3 -14.20 6.18 -3.27
C GLN A 3 -13.25 6.59 -2.15
N THR A 4 -13.16 5.78 -1.10
CA THR A 4 -12.22 6.02 0.00
C THR A 4 -10.77 5.96 -0.51
N LEU A 5 -10.45 4.98 -1.35
CA LEU A 5 -9.11 4.86 -1.94
C LEU A 5 -8.80 6.05 -2.85
N ILE A 6 -9.74 6.45 -3.69
CA ILE A 6 -9.55 7.58 -4.60
C ILE A 6 -9.27 8.86 -3.82
N GLU A 7 -10.04 9.12 -2.77
CA GLU A 7 -9.84 10.30 -1.93
C GLU A 7 -8.49 10.29 -1.25
N ALA A 8 -8.07 9.12 -0.75
CA ALA A 8 -6.76 8.99 -0.12
C ALA A 8 -5.63 9.23 -1.14
N ILE A 9 -5.75 8.69 -2.35
CA ILE A 9 -4.76 8.88 -3.40
C ILE A 9 -4.65 10.37 -3.76
N LYS A 10 -5.77 11.04 -3.94
CA LYS A 10 -5.81 12.49 -4.23
C LYS A 10 -5.12 13.29 -3.13
N ASP A 11 -5.21 12.82 -1.92
CA ASP A 11 -4.69 13.49 -0.72
C ASP A 11 -3.22 13.12 -0.45
N GLY A 12 -2.57 12.41 -1.37
CA GLY A 12 -1.16 12.09 -1.29
C GLY A 12 -0.82 10.90 -0.43
N ALA A 13 -1.69 9.89 -0.36
CA ALA A 13 -1.44 8.68 0.42
C ALA A 13 -0.08 8.06 0.10
N PHE A 14 0.55 7.48 1.12
CA PHE A 14 1.78 6.71 0.97
C PHE A 14 1.41 5.37 0.35
N LEU A 15 1.83 5.16 -0.90
CA LEU A 15 1.49 3.96 -1.68
C LEU A 15 2.59 2.93 -1.50
N VAL A 16 2.24 1.76 -0.95
CA VAL A 16 3.22 0.73 -0.61
C VAL A 16 2.87 -0.59 -1.28
N ASP A 17 3.77 -1.03 -2.16
CA ASP A 17 3.68 -2.35 -2.78
C ASP A 17 4.38 -3.34 -1.86
N VAL A 18 3.62 -4.30 -1.33
CA VAL A 18 4.16 -5.28 -0.38
C VAL A 18 4.55 -6.61 -1.04
N ARG A 19 4.62 -6.60 -2.38
CA ARG A 19 5.13 -7.76 -3.15
C ARG A 19 6.65 -7.82 -3.03
N SER A 20 7.23 -8.86 -3.62
CA SER A 20 8.69 -8.98 -3.69
C SER A 20 9.31 -7.86 -4.55
N ALA A 21 10.61 -7.63 -4.36
CA ALA A 21 11.34 -6.63 -5.14
C ALA A 21 11.31 -6.96 -6.63
N GLY A 22 11.38 -8.24 -7.00
CA GLY A 22 11.31 -8.65 -8.41
C GLY A 22 9.97 -8.34 -9.05
N GLU A 23 8.88 -8.61 -8.32
CA GLU A 23 7.55 -8.26 -8.81
C GLU A 23 7.40 -6.75 -8.99
N PHE A 24 7.85 -5.98 -8.01
CA PHE A 24 7.80 -4.52 -8.07
C PHE A 24 8.58 -3.99 -9.27
N ALA A 25 9.77 -4.53 -9.52
CA ALA A 25 10.61 -4.11 -10.63
C ALA A 25 9.96 -4.36 -12.00
N SER A 26 9.09 -5.36 -12.09
CA SER A 26 8.38 -5.71 -13.33
C SER A 26 7.18 -4.80 -13.61
N GLY A 27 6.83 -3.92 -12.69
CA GLY A 27 5.72 -2.98 -12.85
C GLY A 27 4.95 -2.83 -11.56
N SER A 28 4.54 -1.58 -11.26
CA SER A 28 3.78 -1.26 -10.06
C SER A 28 3.01 0.04 -10.28
N VAL A 29 2.36 0.49 -9.22
CA VAL A 29 1.67 1.78 -9.21
C VAL A 29 2.70 2.90 -9.32
N PRO A 30 2.55 3.86 -10.24
CA PRO A 30 3.47 5.00 -10.30
C PRO A 30 3.53 5.73 -8.96
N GLY A 31 4.75 6.01 -8.50
CA GLY A 31 4.98 6.68 -7.23
C GLY A 31 4.97 5.76 -6.01
N ALA A 32 4.74 4.47 -6.19
CA ALA A 32 4.74 3.53 -5.08
C ALA A 32 6.15 3.23 -4.59
N VAL A 33 6.23 2.90 -3.31
CA VAL A 33 7.45 2.42 -2.65
C VAL A 33 7.29 0.92 -2.43
N ASN A 34 8.37 0.16 -2.60
CA ASN A 34 8.34 -1.27 -2.34
C ASN A 34 8.85 -1.58 -0.93
N ILE A 35 8.00 -2.12 -0.10
CA ILE A 35 8.36 -2.66 1.21
C ILE A 35 7.73 -4.05 1.28
N PRO A 36 8.47 -5.11 0.93
CA PRO A 36 7.93 -6.47 0.93
C PRO A 36 7.34 -6.85 2.29
N LEU A 37 6.31 -7.68 2.27
CA LEU A 37 5.58 -8.08 3.47
C LEU A 37 6.49 -8.51 4.62
N ASP A 38 7.51 -9.30 4.33
CA ASP A 38 8.42 -9.83 5.35
C ASP A 38 9.38 -8.80 5.91
N GLN A 39 9.38 -7.57 5.37
CA GLN A 39 10.25 -6.48 5.83
C GLN A 39 9.49 -5.39 6.56
N ILE A 40 8.16 -5.45 6.62
CA ILE A 40 7.36 -4.36 7.18
C ILE A 40 7.73 -4.08 8.64
N GLU A 41 7.82 -5.13 9.46
CA GLU A 41 8.12 -4.95 10.89
C GLU A 41 9.49 -4.35 11.15
N ALA A 42 10.45 -4.61 10.26
CA ALA A 42 11.79 -4.02 10.37
C ALA A 42 11.83 -2.56 9.87
N LYS A 43 10.78 -2.12 9.17
CA LYS A 43 10.77 -0.78 8.54
C LYS A 43 9.55 0.05 8.94
N LEU A 44 9.05 -0.14 10.14
CA LEU A 44 7.87 0.59 10.62
C LEU A 44 8.09 2.10 10.62
N ASP A 45 9.32 2.57 10.81
CA ASP A 45 9.63 3.99 10.78
C ASP A 45 9.32 4.64 9.42
N LYS A 46 9.31 3.87 8.34
CA LYS A 46 8.96 4.38 7.01
C LYS A 46 7.49 4.78 6.90
N PHE A 47 6.65 4.23 7.77
CA PHE A 47 5.20 4.48 7.74
C PHE A 47 4.79 5.63 8.65
N LYS A 48 5.70 6.12 9.50
CA LYS A 48 5.39 7.18 10.47
C LYS A 48 5.16 8.52 9.78
N GLY A 49 4.23 9.30 10.34
CA GLY A 49 3.99 10.67 9.87
C GLY A 49 3.18 10.76 8.57
N LYS A 50 2.66 9.67 8.09
CA LYS A 50 1.84 9.67 6.87
C LYS A 50 0.39 9.95 7.23
N LYS A 51 -0.29 10.77 6.42
CA LYS A 51 -1.71 11.05 6.60
C LYS A 51 -2.53 9.79 6.37
N SER A 52 -2.24 9.07 5.30
CA SER A 52 -2.84 7.77 5.02
C SER A 52 -1.85 6.87 4.29
N ILE A 53 -2.06 5.58 4.42
CA ILE A 53 -1.20 4.55 3.84
C ILE A 53 -2.09 3.59 3.05
N ILE A 54 -1.73 3.30 1.81
CA ILE A 54 -2.42 2.29 1.00
C ILE A 54 -1.43 1.18 0.70
N VAL A 55 -1.74 -0.04 1.14
CA VAL A 55 -0.94 -1.23 0.85
C VAL A 55 -1.63 -2.08 -0.21
N PHE A 56 -0.86 -2.69 -1.08
CA PHE A 56 -1.38 -3.55 -2.14
C PHE A 56 -0.36 -4.61 -2.53
N CYS A 57 -0.86 -5.65 -3.21
CA CYS A 57 -0.03 -6.76 -3.66
C CYS A 57 -0.55 -7.29 -5.00
N LEU A 58 -0.30 -8.56 -5.31
CA LEU A 58 -0.76 -9.15 -6.57
C LEU A 58 -2.24 -9.53 -6.53
N SER A 59 -2.70 -10.18 -5.45
CA SER A 59 -4.04 -10.76 -5.35
C SER A 59 -4.82 -10.35 -4.10
N GLY A 60 -4.22 -9.57 -3.21
CA GLY A 60 -4.87 -9.09 -1.99
C GLY A 60 -4.49 -9.83 -0.71
N GLY A 61 -3.91 -11.02 -0.80
CA GLY A 61 -3.55 -11.81 0.39
C GLY A 61 -2.44 -11.21 1.22
N ARG A 62 -1.35 -10.84 0.58
CA ARG A 62 -0.21 -10.23 1.27
C ARG A 62 -0.56 -8.84 1.79
N SER A 63 -1.35 -8.07 1.04
CA SER A 63 -1.76 -6.73 1.50
C SER A 63 -2.69 -6.81 2.70
N SER A 64 -3.53 -7.83 2.80
CA SER A 64 -4.35 -8.05 3.99
C SER A 64 -3.49 -8.34 5.21
N GLN A 65 -2.43 -9.15 5.05
CA GLN A 65 -1.49 -9.41 6.14
C GLN A 65 -0.72 -8.16 6.53
N ALA A 66 -0.29 -7.36 5.55
CA ALA A 66 0.40 -6.09 5.81
C ALA A 66 -0.48 -5.14 6.62
N HIS A 67 -1.76 -5.06 6.27
CA HIS A 67 -2.74 -4.23 6.98
C HIS A 67 -2.82 -4.64 8.46
N VAL A 68 -2.92 -5.95 8.72
CA VAL A 68 -2.99 -6.46 10.09
C VAL A 68 -1.70 -6.13 10.86
N ILE A 69 -0.54 -6.33 10.25
CA ILE A 69 0.75 -6.04 10.90
C ILE A 69 0.84 -4.57 11.28
N LEU A 70 0.48 -3.68 10.37
CA LEU A 70 0.54 -2.24 10.62
C LEU A 70 -0.43 -1.83 11.71
N GLU A 71 -1.67 -2.35 11.68
CA GLU A 71 -2.65 -2.06 12.73
C GLU A 71 -2.16 -2.51 14.11
N ARG A 72 -1.57 -3.70 14.19
CA ARG A 72 -1.03 -4.22 15.45
C ARG A 72 0.12 -3.37 15.98
N ASN A 73 0.77 -2.62 15.12
CA ASN A 73 1.87 -1.73 15.49
C ASN A 73 1.43 -0.27 15.64
N GLY A 74 0.10 -0.03 15.77
CA GLY A 74 -0.43 1.27 16.13
C GLY A 74 -0.77 2.19 14.96
N PHE A 75 -0.68 1.71 13.72
CA PHE A 75 -1.07 2.52 12.55
C PHE A 75 -2.56 2.32 12.28
N ASP A 76 -3.35 3.37 12.49
CA ASP A 76 -4.81 3.34 12.32
C ASP A 76 -5.29 3.98 11.01
N ASN A 77 -4.35 4.39 10.17
CA ASN A 77 -4.59 5.12 8.93
C ASN A 77 -4.25 4.31 7.68
N VAL A 78 -4.37 2.98 7.76
CA VAL A 78 -4.01 2.04 6.70
C VAL A 78 -5.25 1.60 5.94
N LEU A 79 -5.17 1.65 4.61
CA LEU A 79 -6.20 1.14 3.71
C LEU A 79 -5.61 -0.01 2.91
N ASN A 80 -6.39 -1.08 2.75
CA ASN A 80 -6.01 -2.19 1.88
C ASN A 80 -6.50 -1.91 0.46
N GLY A 81 -5.58 -1.66 -0.47
CA GLY A 81 -5.92 -1.41 -1.86
C GLY A 81 -6.17 -2.68 -2.67
N GLY A 82 -5.84 -3.84 -2.12
CA GLY A 82 -6.01 -5.11 -2.81
C GLY A 82 -4.91 -5.37 -3.83
N THR A 83 -5.23 -5.28 -5.12
CA THR A 83 -4.25 -5.53 -6.18
C THR A 83 -3.62 -4.24 -6.66
N TRP A 84 -2.33 -4.33 -7.04
CA TRP A 84 -1.64 -3.15 -7.56
C TRP A 84 -2.27 -2.65 -8.87
N ASN A 85 -2.78 -3.55 -9.69
CA ASN A 85 -3.47 -3.16 -10.93
C ASN A 85 -4.69 -2.30 -10.65
N HIS A 86 -5.46 -2.65 -9.62
CA HIS A 86 -6.65 -1.90 -9.24
C HIS A 86 -6.26 -0.50 -8.75
N VAL A 87 -5.28 -0.41 -7.85
CA VAL A 87 -4.80 0.89 -7.35
C VAL A 87 -4.25 1.74 -8.49
N ALA A 88 -3.49 1.12 -9.42
CA ALA A 88 -2.96 1.83 -10.57
C ALA A 88 -4.09 2.39 -11.45
N SER A 89 -5.15 1.62 -11.65
CA SER A 89 -6.29 2.08 -12.45
C SER A 89 -7.04 3.23 -11.78
N LEU A 90 -7.20 3.19 -10.47
CA LEU A 90 -7.82 4.29 -9.73
C LEU A 90 -6.98 5.56 -9.84
N LYS A 91 -5.67 5.42 -9.66
CA LYS A 91 -4.76 6.57 -9.76
C LYS A 91 -4.76 7.17 -11.15
N LYS A 92 -4.82 6.34 -12.18
CA LYS A 92 -4.84 6.79 -13.56
C LYS A 92 -6.10 7.62 -13.87
N GLY A 93 -7.21 7.33 -13.21
CA GLY A 93 -8.46 8.04 -13.40
C GLY A 93 -8.55 9.39 -12.68
N ILE A 94 -7.52 9.75 -11.93
CA ILE A 94 -7.50 11.01 -11.18
C ILE A 94 -6.86 12.16 -12.03
#